data_bb9eb367fb58761a65cc8a1093eeb22d
#
_entry.id   bb9eb367fb58761a65cc8a1093eeb22d
#
_cell.length_a   1.000
_cell.length_b   1.000
_cell.length_c   1.000
_cell.angle_alpha   90.00
_cell.angle_beta   90.00
_cell.angle_gamma   90.00
#
_symmetry.space_group_name_H-M   'P 1'
#
loop_
_entity.id
_entity.type
_entity.pdbx_description
1 polymer ?
#
loop_
_entity_poly.entity_id
_entity_poly.type
_entity_poly.pdbx_seq_one_letter_code
_entity_poly.pdbx_strand_id
1 'polypeptide(L)'
;MDFNLSEEQLMIQQAARDFAQNELLPGVIERDRDQKFPTEQVKKMGEMGLLGMMVDPKYGGAGMDSVSYVLAMEEIAKIDASAAVVMSVNNSLVCAGLEKFASEEQKVKYLTPLASGQVIGAFALSEPEAGSDATSQKTTAEDKGDYYLLNGIKNWITNGGTASYYIVIAQTDPEKKHKGINAFIVERGWEGFEIGPKEDKLGIRGSDTHSLIFNNVKIPKGNRIGEDGFGFNFAMAVLNGGRIGIASQALGIASGAYELALKYAKTRKAFKTEIINHQAIAFKLADMATQITAARMLCFKAATEKDAGKDISESGAMAKLYASQVAMDTTIEAVQIHGGYGYVKEYHVERLMRDAKITQIYEGTSEIQKIVISRSIAK
;
A
#
# COMPACT_ATOMS: atom_id res chain seq x y z
N MET A 1 21.22 -17.80 10.51
CA MET A 1 20.39 -16.75 9.87
C MET A 1 21.18 -16.28 8.68
N ASP A 2 20.66 -16.44 7.47
CA ASP A 2 21.29 -15.99 6.24
C ASP A 2 20.62 -14.66 5.84
N PHE A 3 21.42 -13.65 5.56
CA PHE A 3 20.98 -12.33 5.09
C PHE A 3 21.21 -12.15 3.60
N ASN A 4 21.73 -13.16 2.91
CA ASN A 4 21.95 -13.13 1.48
C ASN A 4 20.61 -13.31 0.74
N LEU A 5 20.38 -12.49 -0.26
CA LEU A 5 19.26 -12.65 -1.17
C LEU A 5 19.56 -13.78 -2.16
N SER A 6 18.56 -14.53 -2.56
CA SER A 6 18.67 -15.53 -3.62
C SER A 6 18.89 -14.85 -4.99
N GLU A 7 19.38 -15.61 -5.97
CA GLU A 7 19.52 -15.11 -7.33
C GLU A 7 18.19 -14.63 -7.91
N GLU A 8 17.11 -15.34 -7.66
CA GLU A 8 15.76 -14.97 -8.07
C GLU A 8 15.32 -13.64 -7.45
N GLN A 9 15.51 -13.46 -6.13
CA GLN A 9 15.20 -12.22 -5.42
C GLN A 9 16.00 -11.03 -5.97
N LEU A 10 17.29 -11.23 -6.30
CA LEU A 10 18.13 -10.20 -6.93
C LEU A 10 17.66 -9.86 -8.34
N MET A 11 17.23 -10.86 -9.13
CA MET A 11 16.67 -10.63 -10.48
C MET A 11 15.36 -9.82 -10.41
N ILE A 12 14.47 -10.14 -9.47
CA ILE A 12 13.21 -9.42 -9.26
C ILE A 12 13.49 -7.97 -8.84
N GLN A 13 14.42 -7.78 -7.90
CA GLN A 13 14.82 -6.44 -7.47
C GLN A 13 15.34 -5.62 -8.65
N GLN A 14 16.22 -6.21 -9.48
CA GLN A 14 16.78 -5.52 -10.63
C GLN A 14 15.70 -5.19 -11.68
N ALA A 15 14.80 -6.12 -11.97
CA ALA A 15 13.69 -5.89 -12.91
C ALA A 15 12.77 -4.75 -12.44
N ALA A 16 12.42 -4.72 -11.14
CA ALA A 16 11.62 -3.65 -10.56
C ALA A 16 12.35 -2.29 -10.59
N ARG A 17 13.67 -2.28 -10.34
CA ARG A 17 14.52 -1.09 -10.45
C ARG A 17 14.56 -0.55 -11.87
N ASP A 18 14.81 -1.42 -12.85
CA ASP A 18 14.88 -1.02 -14.26
C ASP A 18 13.54 -0.46 -14.73
N PHE A 19 12.44 -1.09 -14.36
CA PHE A 19 11.11 -0.59 -14.63
C PHE A 19 10.88 0.79 -13.99
N ALA A 20 11.22 0.95 -12.71
CA ALA A 20 11.04 2.21 -12.00
C ALA A 20 11.84 3.35 -12.65
N GLN A 21 13.08 3.09 -13.06
CA GLN A 21 13.93 4.08 -13.70
C GLN A 21 13.48 4.42 -15.13
N ASN A 22 13.08 3.42 -15.91
CA ASN A 22 12.80 3.61 -17.33
C ASN A 22 11.35 4.03 -17.60
N GLU A 23 10.39 3.59 -16.78
CA GLU A 23 8.96 3.77 -17.02
C GLU A 23 8.27 4.70 -16.01
N LEU A 24 8.69 4.71 -14.74
CA LEU A 24 8.07 5.55 -13.72
C LEU A 24 8.76 6.91 -13.58
N LEU A 25 10.10 6.95 -13.58
CA LEU A 25 10.83 8.20 -13.42
C LEU A 25 10.48 9.25 -14.47
N PRO A 26 10.39 8.91 -15.77
CA PRO A 26 9.87 9.87 -16.75
C PRO A 26 8.45 10.30 -16.42
N GLY A 27 8.25 11.60 -16.30
CA GLY A 27 6.93 12.20 -16.05
C GLY A 27 6.36 12.07 -14.65
N VAL A 28 7.13 11.59 -13.64
CA VAL A 28 6.62 11.43 -12.27
C VAL A 28 6.29 12.79 -11.62
N ILE A 29 7.05 13.84 -11.91
CA ILE A 29 6.79 15.21 -11.40
C ILE A 29 5.49 15.75 -12.02
N GLU A 30 5.29 15.56 -13.30
CA GLU A 30 4.08 15.97 -14.02
C GLU A 30 2.86 15.20 -13.52
N ARG A 31 2.97 13.88 -13.32
CA ARG A 31 1.89 13.07 -12.74
C ARG A 31 1.50 13.52 -11.33
N ASP A 32 2.49 13.83 -10.48
CA ASP A 32 2.23 14.37 -9.13
C ASP A 32 1.56 15.76 -9.22
N ARG A 33 2.14 16.69 -9.99
CA ARG A 33 1.60 18.04 -10.17
C ARG A 33 0.15 18.02 -10.66
N ASP A 34 -0.11 17.24 -11.71
CA ASP A 34 -1.40 17.22 -12.41
C ASP A 34 -2.35 16.18 -11.80
N GLN A 35 -1.96 15.53 -10.71
CA GLN A 35 -2.73 14.48 -10.03
C GLN A 35 -3.16 13.34 -10.97
N LYS A 36 -2.31 13.00 -11.93
CA LYS A 36 -2.64 12.04 -12.98
C LYS A 36 -2.30 10.61 -12.55
N PHE A 37 -3.31 9.73 -12.61
CA PHE A 37 -3.10 8.30 -12.36
C PHE A 37 -2.15 7.70 -13.42
N PRO A 38 -1.16 6.89 -13.03
CA PRO A 38 -0.16 6.30 -13.93
C PRO A 38 -0.72 5.10 -14.72
N THR A 39 -1.76 5.29 -15.52
CA THR A 39 -2.52 4.22 -16.19
C THR A 39 -1.64 3.29 -17.01
N GLU A 40 -0.77 3.85 -17.87
CA GLU A 40 0.10 3.06 -18.76
C GLU A 40 1.15 2.29 -17.94
N GLN A 41 1.69 2.92 -16.90
CA GLN A 41 2.67 2.29 -16.03
C GLN A 41 2.04 1.15 -15.21
N VAL A 42 0.83 1.34 -14.68
CA VAL A 42 0.09 0.29 -13.94
C VAL A 42 -0.22 -0.89 -14.87
N LYS A 43 -0.60 -0.64 -16.12
CA LYS A 43 -0.79 -1.70 -17.12
C LYS A 43 0.49 -2.51 -17.32
N LYS A 44 1.62 -1.83 -17.55
CA LYS A 44 2.93 -2.50 -17.68
C LYS A 44 3.34 -3.26 -16.40
N MET A 45 3.02 -2.73 -15.22
CA MET A 45 3.22 -3.46 -13.96
C MET A 45 2.43 -4.77 -13.94
N GLY A 46 1.20 -4.78 -14.47
CA GLY A 46 0.40 -6.01 -14.65
C GLY A 46 1.08 -7.00 -15.59
N GLU A 47 1.53 -6.55 -16.76
CA GLU A 47 2.25 -7.36 -17.75
C GLU A 47 3.55 -7.99 -17.18
N MET A 48 4.18 -7.33 -16.21
CA MET A 48 5.36 -7.83 -15.49
C MET A 48 5.02 -8.74 -14.28
N GLY A 49 3.74 -8.99 -13.99
CA GLY A 49 3.31 -9.77 -12.84
C GLY A 49 3.40 -9.05 -11.49
N LEU A 50 3.70 -7.74 -11.47
CA LEU A 50 3.85 -6.96 -10.24
C LEU A 50 2.52 -6.73 -9.50
N LEU A 51 1.37 -6.93 -10.13
CA LEU A 51 0.05 -6.76 -9.53
C LEU A 51 -0.50 -8.02 -8.86
N GLY A 52 0.10 -9.18 -9.10
CA GLY A 52 -0.24 -10.47 -8.49
C GLY A 52 0.98 -11.26 -8.03
N MET A 53 1.98 -10.57 -7.45
CA MET A 53 3.30 -11.17 -7.18
C MET A 53 3.24 -12.43 -6.32
N MET A 54 2.44 -12.40 -5.26
CA MET A 54 2.37 -13.49 -4.27
C MET A 54 1.24 -14.49 -4.55
N VAL A 55 0.42 -14.26 -5.58
CA VAL A 55 -0.71 -15.13 -5.93
C VAL A 55 -0.24 -16.37 -6.66
N ASP A 56 -0.85 -17.52 -6.35
CA ASP A 56 -0.58 -18.80 -6.99
C ASP A 56 -0.71 -18.68 -8.52
N PRO A 57 0.23 -19.19 -9.31
CA PRO A 57 0.20 -19.19 -10.77
C PRO A 57 -1.08 -19.76 -11.38
N LYS A 58 -1.77 -20.70 -10.71
CA LYS A 58 -3.06 -21.24 -11.16
C LYS A 58 -4.15 -20.18 -11.31
N TYR A 59 -4.01 -19.03 -10.61
CA TYR A 59 -4.90 -17.88 -10.71
C TYR A 59 -4.27 -16.70 -11.46
N GLY A 60 -3.20 -16.95 -12.23
CA GLY A 60 -2.55 -15.93 -13.04
C GLY A 60 -1.58 -15.01 -12.27
N GLY A 61 -1.23 -15.37 -11.04
CA GLY A 61 -0.20 -14.67 -10.26
C GLY A 61 1.22 -15.13 -10.59
N ALA A 62 2.22 -14.49 -10.00
CA ALA A 62 3.64 -14.80 -10.22
C ALA A 62 4.20 -15.84 -9.23
N GLY A 63 3.50 -16.17 -8.14
CA GLY A 63 3.90 -17.18 -7.16
C GLY A 63 5.16 -16.87 -6.37
N MET A 64 5.51 -15.59 -6.26
CA MET A 64 6.75 -15.13 -5.61
C MET A 64 6.57 -15.06 -4.08
N ASP A 65 7.71 -15.10 -3.36
CA ASP A 65 7.73 -14.95 -1.91
C ASP A 65 7.50 -13.49 -1.46
N SER A 66 7.25 -13.30 -0.17
CA SER A 66 7.01 -11.97 0.40
C SER A 66 8.27 -11.12 0.47
N VAL A 67 9.47 -11.72 0.48
CA VAL A 67 10.75 -10.97 0.42
C VAL A 67 10.92 -10.35 -0.97
N SER A 68 10.63 -11.09 -2.04
CA SER A 68 10.61 -10.59 -3.42
C SER A 68 9.62 -9.41 -3.57
N TYR A 69 8.45 -9.54 -2.96
CA TYR A 69 7.46 -8.45 -2.93
C TYR A 69 8.01 -7.19 -2.22
N VAL A 70 8.67 -7.33 -1.07
CA VAL A 70 9.29 -6.20 -0.34
C VAL A 70 10.35 -5.52 -1.21
N LEU A 71 11.20 -6.30 -1.87
CA LEU A 71 12.26 -5.77 -2.76
C LEU A 71 11.69 -4.99 -3.94
N ALA A 72 10.67 -5.54 -4.62
CA ALA A 72 10.02 -4.86 -5.73
C ALA A 72 9.32 -3.57 -5.27
N MET A 73 8.56 -3.63 -4.15
CA MET A 73 7.91 -2.47 -3.55
C MET A 73 8.89 -1.36 -3.19
N GLU A 74 10.05 -1.69 -2.63
CA GLU A 74 11.10 -0.72 -2.32
C GLU A 74 11.56 -0.01 -3.60
N GLU A 75 11.90 -0.73 -4.66
CA GLU A 75 12.42 -0.14 -5.90
C GLU A 75 11.36 0.74 -6.62
N ILE A 76 10.11 0.32 -6.65
CA ILE A 76 9.01 1.12 -7.22
C ILE A 76 8.79 2.40 -6.40
N ALA A 77 8.74 2.28 -5.07
CA ALA A 77 8.46 3.41 -4.18
C ALA A 77 9.62 4.42 -4.08
N LYS A 78 10.86 4.04 -4.36
CA LYS A 78 11.98 4.98 -4.52
C LYS A 78 11.67 6.07 -5.55
N ILE A 79 10.93 5.72 -6.58
CA ILE A 79 10.64 6.59 -7.72
C ILE A 79 9.22 7.15 -7.67
N ASP A 80 8.22 6.29 -7.50
CA ASP A 80 6.81 6.68 -7.55
C ASP A 80 5.99 5.96 -6.46
N ALA A 81 5.80 6.63 -5.32
CA ALA A 81 5.00 6.12 -4.22
C ALA A 81 3.52 5.95 -4.58
N SER A 82 3.03 6.70 -5.60
CA SER A 82 1.65 6.56 -6.10
C SER A 82 1.47 5.24 -6.85
N ALA A 83 2.41 4.84 -7.69
CA ALA A 83 2.40 3.53 -8.34
C ALA A 83 2.58 2.39 -7.32
N ALA A 84 3.45 2.60 -6.31
CA ALA A 84 3.68 1.63 -5.25
C ALA A 84 2.42 1.32 -4.43
N VAL A 85 1.59 2.34 -4.10
CA VAL A 85 0.35 2.08 -3.34
C VAL A 85 -0.70 1.33 -4.17
N VAL A 86 -0.77 1.55 -5.49
CA VAL A 86 -1.62 0.74 -6.40
C VAL A 86 -1.21 -0.73 -6.32
N MET A 87 0.08 -1.00 -6.44
CA MET A 87 0.67 -2.34 -6.32
C MET A 87 0.36 -2.95 -4.94
N SER A 88 0.53 -2.18 -3.86
CA SER A 88 0.28 -2.65 -2.50
C SER A 88 -1.17 -3.06 -2.28
N VAL A 89 -2.12 -2.19 -2.59
CA VAL A 89 -3.55 -2.45 -2.39
C VAL A 89 -4.00 -3.67 -3.19
N ASN A 90 -3.60 -3.77 -4.47
CA ASN A 90 -4.00 -4.89 -5.31
C ASN A 90 -3.45 -6.23 -4.79
N ASN A 91 -2.15 -6.30 -4.45
CA ASN A 91 -1.52 -7.52 -3.94
C ASN A 91 -1.99 -7.90 -2.53
N SER A 92 -1.85 -6.98 -1.56
CA SER A 92 -1.91 -7.34 -0.15
C SER A 92 -3.30 -7.24 0.47
N LEU A 93 -4.18 -6.37 -0.05
CA LEU A 93 -5.54 -6.20 0.49
C LEU A 93 -6.60 -6.92 -0.35
N VAL A 94 -6.47 -6.90 -1.68
CA VAL A 94 -7.47 -7.47 -2.58
C VAL A 94 -7.11 -8.91 -2.95
N CYS A 95 -6.03 -9.13 -3.67
CA CYS A 95 -5.65 -10.46 -4.14
C CYS A 95 -5.39 -11.45 -2.99
N ALA A 96 -4.61 -11.06 -1.99
CA ALA A 96 -4.33 -11.93 -0.84
C ALA A 96 -5.60 -12.29 -0.05
N GLY A 97 -6.54 -11.34 0.06
CA GLY A 97 -7.84 -11.59 0.71
C GLY A 97 -8.70 -12.58 -0.08
N LEU A 98 -8.80 -12.40 -1.40
CA LEU A 98 -9.54 -13.31 -2.27
C LEU A 98 -8.90 -14.69 -2.32
N GLU A 99 -7.58 -14.77 -2.48
CA GLU A 99 -6.87 -16.05 -2.52
C GLU A 99 -7.10 -16.89 -1.26
N LYS A 100 -7.07 -16.25 -0.10
CA LYS A 100 -7.17 -16.94 1.18
C LYS A 100 -8.60 -17.30 1.58
N PHE A 101 -9.60 -16.48 1.24
CA PHE A 101 -10.94 -16.56 1.85
C PHE A 101 -12.09 -16.68 0.84
N ALA A 102 -11.86 -16.44 -0.45
CA ALA A 102 -12.90 -16.55 -1.46
C ALA A 102 -13.16 -17.99 -1.87
N SER A 103 -14.37 -18.28 -2.38
CA SER A 103 -14.68 -19.56 -3.00
C SER A 103 -13.91 -19.75 -4.31
N GLU A 104 -13.81 -20.99 -4.79
CA GLU A 104 -13.14 -21.27 -6.07
C GLU A 104 -13.79 -20.52 -7.24
N GLU A 105 -15.11 -20.40 -7.25
CA GLU A 105 -15.85 -19.64 -8.26
C GLU A 105 -15.48 -18.14 -8.20
N GLN A 106 -15.40 -17.57 -6.99
CA GLN A 106 -15.00 -16.19 -6.80
C GLN A 106 -13.53 -15.97 -7.20
N LYS A 107 -12.62 -16.91 -6.91
CA LYS A 107 -11.21 -16.83 -7.32
C LYS A 107 -11.07 -16.82 -8.84
N VAL A 108 -11.74 -17.76 -9.52
CA VAL A 108 -11.69 -17.80 -10.99
C VAL A 108 -12.26 -16.52 -11.60
N LYS A 109 -13.39 -16.02 -11.09
CA LYS A 109 -14.06 -14.84 -11.64
C LYS A 109 -13.33 -13.54 -11.33
N TYR A 110 -12.83 -13.36 -10.10
CA TYR A 110 -12.35 -12.07 -9.60
C TYR A 110 -10.85 -12.03 -9.36
N LEU A 111 -10.27 -13.07 -8.73
CA LEU A 111 -8.83 -13.08 -8.42
C LEU A 111 -7.97 -13.20 -9.70
N THR A 112 -8.36 -14.05 -10.64
CA THR A 112 -7.56 -14.26 -11.86
C THR A 112 -7.31 -12.98 -12.66
N PRO A 113 -8.33 -12.17 -13.02
CA PRO A 113 -8.08 -10.92 -13.75
C PRO A 113 -7.35 -9.85 -12.90
N LEU A 114 -7.45 -9.87 -11.56
CA LEU A 114 -6.74 -8.99 -10.66
C LEU A 114 -5.26 -9.37 -10.56
N ALA A 115 -4.96 -10.66 -10.38
CA ALA A 115 -3.60 -11.18 -10.24
C ALA A 115 -2.79 -11.06 -11.54
N SER A 116 -3.45 -11.30 -12.69
CA SER A 116 -2.82 -11.09 -14.01
C SER A 116 -2.68 -9.62 -14.42
N GLY A 117 -3.20 -8.68 -13.61
CA GLY A 117 -3.13 -7.26 -13.89
C GLY A 117 -4.01 -6.76 -15.03
N GLN A 118 -4.96 -7.57 -15.51
CA GLN A 118 -5.97 -7.12 -16.49
C GLN A 118 -6.85 -6.02 -15.94
N VAL A 119 -7.15 -6.10 -14.65
CA VAL A 119 -7.87 -5.08 -13.88
C VAL A 119 -7.22 -4.89 -12.53
N ILE A 120 -7.57 -3.81 -11.82
CA ILE A 120 -7.15 -3.58 -10.44
C ILE A 120 -8.35 -3.56 -9.51
N GLY A 121 -8.07 -3.82 -8.23
CA GLY A 121 -9.07 -3.81 -7.18
C GLY A 121 -8.89 -2.69 -6.18
N ALA A 122 -9.94 -2.46 -5.39
CA ALA A 122 -9.96 -1.54 -4.27
C ALA A 122 -10.47 -2.22 -3.00
N PHE A 123 -10.01 -1.74 -1.84
CA PHE A 123 -10.46 -2.22 -0.53
C PHE A 123 -11.17 -1.09 0.21
N ALA A 124 -12.45 -1.27 0.48
CA ALA A 124 -13.34 -0.25 0.99
C ALA A 124 -13.80 -0.58 2.42
N LEU A 125 -12.99 -0.18 3.40
CA LEU A 125 -13.27 -0.33 4.84
C LEU A 125 -13.71 1.00 5.46
N SER A 126 -12.86 2.04 5.32
CA SER A 126 -13.00 3.32 6.02
C SER A 126 -14.24 4.10 5.61
N GLU A 127 -14.82 4.83 6.55
CA GLU A 127 -15.97 5.71 6.36
C GLU A 127 -15.66 7.12 6.90
N PRO A 128 -16.46 8.15 6.57
CA PRO A 128 -16.23 9.50 7.08
C PRO A 128 -16.03 9.58 8.60
N GLU A 129 -16.75 8.76 9.37
CA GLU A 129 -16.72 8.75 10.84
C GLU A 129 -16.06 7.49 11.43
N ALA A 130 -15.58 6.55 10.59
CA ALA A 130 -15.00 5.27 11.03
C ALA A 130 -13.67 4.99 10.28
N GLY A 131 -12.58 5.52 10.82
CA GLY A 131 -11.21 5.23 10.39
C GLY A 131 -10.53 4.22 11.31
N SER A 132 -9.84 4.71 12.35
CA SER A 132 -9.17 3.85 13.35
C SER A 132 -10.15 2.99 14.15
N ASP A 133 -11.37 3.49 14.41
CA ASP A 133 -12.49 2.71 14.96
C ASP A 133 -13.31 2.07 13.83
N ALA A 134 -12.73 1.07 13.18
CA ALA A 134 -13.34 0.40 12.03
C ALA A 134 -14.60 -0.41 12.40
N THR A 135 -14.86 -0.64 13.68
CA THR A 135 -16.09 -1.32 14.15
C THR A 135 -17.31 -0.41 14.19
N SER A 136 -17.12 0.90 14.22
CA SER A 136 -18.19 1.91 14.27
C SER A 136 -18.72 2.30 12.89
N GLN A 137 -18.49 1.46 11.87
CA GLN A 137 -18.98 1.69 10.51
C GLN A 137 -20.50 1.71 10.42
N LYS A 138 -21.02 2.56 9.53
CA LYS A 138 -22.46 2.79 9.30
C LYS A 138 -22.98 2.22 7.98
N THR A 139 -22.09 1.87 7.05
CA THR A 139 -22.48 1.21 5.79
C THR A 139 -23.15 -0.13 6.09
N THR A 140 -24.35 -0.34 5.58
CA THR A 140 -25.18 -1.54 5.82
C THR A 140 -25.36 -2.34 4.54
N ALA A 141 -25.45 -3.67 4.68
CA ALA A 141 -25.84 -4.60 3.64
C ALA A 141 -27.00 -5.47 4.16
N GLU A 142 -28.22 -4.99 3.98
CA GLU A 142 -29.43 -5.65 4.48
C GLU A 142 -29.68 -6.96 3.70
N ASP A 143 -29.88 -8.06 4.41
CA ASP A 143 -30.22 -9.36 3.82
C ASP A 143 -31.66 -9.39 3.31
N LYS A 144 -31.83 -9.58 1.99
CA LYS A 144 -33.14 -9.68 1.30
C LYS A 144 -33.45 -11.09 0.80
N GLY A 145 -32.79 -12.11 1.34
CA GLY A 145 -32.94 -13.50 0.90
C GLY A 145 -32.00 -13.85 -0.25
N ASP A 146 -32.31 -13.46 -1.47
CA ASP A 146 -31.52 -13.79 -2.67
C ASP A 146 -30.36 -12.83 -2.92
N TYR A 147 -30.38 -11.65 -2.31
CA TYR A 147 -29.35 -10.61 -2.45
C TYR A 147 -29.20 -9.82 -1.15
N TYR A 148 -28.13 -9.03 -1.08
CA TYR A 148 -27.97 -7.97 -0.06
C TYR A 148 -28.23 -6.62 -0.68
N LEU A 149 -28.83 -5.71 0.09
CA LEU A 149 -29.06 -4.32 -0.31
C LEU A 149 -28.05 -3.42 0.42
N LEU A 150 -27.03 -2.95 -0.32
CA LEU A 150 -25.94 -2.17 0.21
C LEU A 150 -26.28 -0.68 0.18
N ASN A 151 -26.11 -0.01 1.34
CA ASN A 151 -26.32 1.42 1.53
C ASN A 151 -25.23 2.02 2.39
N GLY A 152 -24.71 3.19 2.04
CA GLY A 152 -23.72 3.91 2.81
C GLY A 152 -22.64 4.59 1.98
N ILE A 153 -21.59 5.07 2.66
CA ILE A 153 -20.47 5.78 2.04
C ILE A 153 -19.16 5.23 2.59
N LYS A 154 -18.23 4.90 1.70
CA LYS A 154 -16.84 4.60 2.03
C LYS A 154 -15.94 5.75 1.62
N ASN A 155 -14.92 6.05 2.43
CA ASN A 155 -14.04 7.20 2.21
C ASN A 155 -12.58 6.79 2.13
N TRP A 156 -11.77 7.63 1.48
CA TRP A 156 -10.32 7.44 1.32
C TRP A 156 -9.93 6.17 0.57
N ILE A 157 -10.76 5.76 -0.43
CA ILE A 157 -10.55 4.48 -1.11
C ILE A 157 -9.53 4.64 -2.23
N THR A 158 -8.35 4.04 -2.02
CA THR A 158 -7.30 3.90 -3.03
C THR A 158 -7.81 3.07 -4.20
N ASN A 159 -7.48 3.47 -5.43
CA ASN A 159 -7.99 2.91 -6.67
C ASN A 159 -9.51 3.10 -6.84
N GLY A 160 -10.17 3.96 -6.04
CA GLY A 160 -11.61 4.10 -6.01
C GLY A 160 -12.23 4.47 -7.35
N GLY A 161 -11.55 5.29 -8.15
CA GLY A 161 -12.02 5.70 -9.48
C GLY A 161 -11.57 4.78 -10.62
N THR A 162 -10.53 3.96 -10.43
CA THR A 162 -9.94 3.12 -11.50
C THR A 162 -10.18 1.63 -11.33
N ALA A 163 -10.50 1.14 -10.11
CA ALA A 163 -10.77 -0.26 -9.85
C ALA A 163 -11.98 -0.79 -10.63
N SER A 164 -11.92 -2.08 -11.01
CA SER A 164 -13.06 -2.81 -11.57
C SER A 164 -13.83 -3.57 -10.49
N TYR A 165 -13.15 -4.02 -9.44
CA TYR A 165 -13.72 -4.77 -8.32
C TYR A 165 -13.36 -4.12 -6.99
N TYR A 166 -14.34 -4.11 -6.09
CA TYR A 166 -14.23 -3.48 -4.77
C TYR A 166 -14.55 -4.51 -3.70
N ILE A 167 -13.64 -4.70 -2.75
CA ILE A 167 -13.94 -5.44 -1.53
C ILE A 167 -14.56 -4.46 -0.54
N VAL A 168 -15.85 -4.55 -0.31
CA VAL A 168 -16.60 -3.63 0.56
C VAL A 168 -16.93 -4.33 1.87
N ILE A 169 -16.53 -3.70 2.98
CA ILE A 169 -16.85 -4.18 4.33
C ILE A 169 -18.11 -3.46 4.80
N ALA A 170 -19.16 -4.21 5.17
CA ALA A 170 -20.43 -3.62 5.56
C ALA A 170 -21.11 -4.40 6.69
N GLN A 171 -21.95 -3.72 7.46
CA GLN A 171 -22.70 -4.26 8.56
C GLN A 171 -24.01 -4.90 8.07
N THR A 172 -24.25 -6.17 8.39
CA THR A 172 -25.50 -6.86 8.08
C THR A 172 -26.42 -7.01 9.29
N ASP A 173 -25.87 -7.02 10.50
CA ASP A 173 -26.59 -7.18 11.75
C ASP A 173 -25.93 -6.33 12.87
N PRO A 174 -26.37 -5.08 13.10
CA PRO A 174 -25.78 -4.20 14.10
C PRO A 174 -25.83 -4.75 15.54
N GLU A 175 -26.79 -5.59 15.86
CA GLU A 175 -26.92 -6.16 17.22
C GLU A 175 -25.77 -7.11 17.53
N LYS A 176 -25.22 -7.77 16.52
CA LYS A 176 -24.04 -8.65 16.63
C LYS A 176 -22.72 -7.88 16.68
N LYS A 177 -22.73 -6.53 16.60
CA LYS A 177 -21.52 -5.68 16.61
C LYS A 177 -20.55 -6.13 15.52
N HIS A 178 -19.25 -6.32 15.86
CA HIS A 178 -18.23 -6.76 14.90
C HIS A 178 -18.50 -8.15 14.27
N LYS A 179 -19.31 -9.00 14.90
CA LYS A 179 -19.74 -10.30 14.37
C LYS A 179 -20.89 -10.20 13.36
N GLY A 180 -21.48 -9.02 13.17
CA GLY A 180 -22.43 -8.75 12.11
C GLY A 180 -21.82 -8.10 10.87
N ILE A 181 -20.50 -7.93 10.84
CA ILE A 181 -19.78 -7.32 9.71
C ILE A 181 -19.41 -8.40 8.69
N ASN A 182 -19.69 -8.12 7.41
CA ASN A 182 -19.40 -8.99 6.28
C ASN A 182 -18.53 -8.29 5.23
N ALA A 183 -17.87 -9.08 4.38
CA ALA A 183 -17.08 -8.62 3.25
C ALA A 183 -17.77 -9.02 1.94
N PHE A 184 -17.88 -8.08 1.00
CA PHE A 184 -18.58 -8.28 -0.26
C PHE A 184 -17.71 -7.87 -1.45
N ILE A 185 -17.81 -8.61 -2.56
CA ILE A 185 -17.27 -8.20 -3.85
C ILE A 185 -18.33 -7.39 -4.58
N VAL A 186 -18.03 -6.13 -4.87
CA VAL A 186 -18.88 -5.22 -5.63
C VAL A 186 -18.19 -4.89 -6.95
N GLU A 187 -18.93 -4.92 -8.05
CA GLU A 187 -18.39 -4.64 -9.38
C GLU A 187 -18.69 -3.18 -9.78
N ARG A 188 -17.76 -2.58 -10.50
CA ARG A 188 -17.95 -1.24 -11.06
C ARG A 188 -19.17 -1.22 -12.00
N GLY A 189 -19.95 -0.15 -11.92
CA GLY A 189 -21.07 0.09 -12.83
C GLY A 189 -22.39 -0.58 -12.40
N TRP A 190 -22.44 -1.22 -11.24
CA TRP A 190 -23.72 -1.68 -10.70
C TRP A 190 -24.64 -0.50 -10.39
N GLU A 191 -25.92 -0.69 -10.63
CA GLU A 191 -26.95 0.34 -10.35
C GLU A 191 -26.90 0.77 -8.88
N GLY A 192 -26.92 2.07 -8.64
CA GLY A 192 -26.84 2.66 -7.31
C GLY A 192 -25.41 2.78 -6.75
N PHE A 193 -24.39 2.30 -7.46
CA PHE A 193 -22.99 2.49 -7.08
C PHE A 193 -22.39 3.71 -7.81
N GLU A 194 -22.01 4.73 -7.06
CA GLU A 194 -21.41 5.96 -7.57
C GLU A 194 -20.00 6.17 -6.99
N ILE A 195 -19.12 6.66 -7.83
CA ILE A 195 -17.77 7.09 -7.44
C ILE A 195 -17.83 8.58 -7.17
N GLY A 196 -17.52 8.97 -5.93
CA GLY A 196 -17.49 10.36 -5.51
C GLY A 196 -16.28 11.13 -6.06
N PRO A 197 -16.11 12.39 -5.69
CA PRO A 197 -15.00 13.23 -6.17
C PRO A 197 -13.64 12.63 -5.80
N LYS A 198 -12.63 12.94 -6.64
CA LYS A 198 -11.23 12.64 -6.35
C LYS A 198 -10.72 13.54 -5.23
N GLU A 199 -9.99 12.97 -4.30
CA GLU A 199 -9.38 13.72 -3.19
C GLU A 199 -8.14 14.49 -3.63
N ASP A 200 -8.07 15.78 -3.30
CA ASP A 200 -6.86 16.60 -3.44
C ASP A 200 -5.96 16.40 -2.21
N LYS A 201 -4.88 15.65 -2.40
CA LYS A 201 -4.03 15.15 -1.31
C LYS A 201 -2.71 15.91 -1.20
N LEU A 202 -2.12 15.90 -0.01
CA LEU A 202 -0.78 16.42 0.27
C LEU A 202 0.29 15.71 -0.59
N GLY A 203 0.31 14.39 -0.58
CA GLY A 203 1.26 13.52 -1.28
C GLY A 203 0.56 12.36 -1.99
N ILE A 204 1.35 11.46 -2.59
CA ILE A 204 0.86 10.38 -3.46
C ILE A 204 -0.24 10.87 -4.41
N ARG A 205 -0.03 12.05 -4.99
CA ARG A 205 -1.07 12.78 -5.75
C ARG A 205 -1.47 12.07 -7.04
N GLY A 206 -0.55 11.26 -7.61
CA GLY A 206 -0.84 10.37 -8.73
C GLY A 206 -1.72 9.18 -8.38
N SER A 207 -1.87 8.84 -7.09
CA SER A 207 -2.78 7.78 -6.66
C SER A 207 -4.22 8.26 -6.73
N ASP A 208 -5.08 7.40 -7.22
CA ASP A 208 -6.50 7.61 -7.39
C ASP A 208 -7.22 7.26 -6.07
N THR A 209 -7.72 8.29 -5.38
CA THR A 209 -8.39 8.16 -4.08
C THR A 209 -9.75 8.83 -4.13
N HIS A 210 -10.82 8.08 -3.84
CA HIS A 210 -12.20 8.56 -3.93
C HIS A 210 -13.03 8.14 -2.72
N SER A 211 -14.14 8.81 -2.50
CA SER A 211 -15.27 8.25 -1.77
C SER A 211 -16.08 7.33 -2.69
N LEU A 212 -16.74 6.33 -2.12
CA LEU A 212 -17.66 5.42 -2.81
C LEU A 212 -19.04 5.55 -2.17
N ILE A 213 -20.07 5.76 -2.98
CA ILE A 213 -21.44 5.98 -2.53
C ILE A 213 -22.30 4.82 -3.00
N PHE A 214 -22.99 4.21 -2.07
CA PHE A 214 -23.90 3.09 -2.32
C PHE A 214 -25.33 3.47 -1.95
N ASN A 215 -26.21 3.44 -2.94
CA ASN A 215 -27.63 3.74 -2.80
C ASN A 215 -28.45 2.57 -3.35
N ASN A 216 -28.89 1.69 -2.44
CA ASN A 216 -29.65 0.49 -2.79
C ASN A 216 -28.96 -0.43 -3.80
N VAL A 217 -27.64 -0.59 -3.72
CA VAL A 217 -26.88 -1.49 -4.59
C VAL A 217 -27.22 -2.94 -4.25
N LYS A 218 -27.69 -3.69 -5.25
CA LYS A 218 -28.01 -5.11 -5.09
C LYS A 218 -26.76 -5.97 -5.26
N ILE A 219 -26.34 -6.64 -4.18
CA ILE A 219 -25.21 -7.56 -4.18
C ILE A 219 -25.75 -9.00 -4.21
N PRO A 220 -25.45 -9.81 -5.24
CA PRO A 220 -25.83 -11.23 -5.24
C PRO A 220 -25.28 -11.98 -4.03
N LYS A 221 -26.01 -12.96 -3.50
CA LYS A 221 -25.56 -13.77 -2.34
C LYS A 221 -24.17 -14.39 -2.52
N GLY A 222 -23.88 -14.85 -3.72
CA GLY A 222 -22.58 -15.43 -4.08
C GLY A 222 -21.40 -14.47 -4.07
N ASN A 223 -21.62 -13.16 -3.86
CA ASN A 223 -20.55 -12.15 -3.76
C ASN A 223 -20.13 -11.85 -2.32
N ARG A 224 -20.74 -12.47 -1.29
CA ARG A 224 -20.20 -12.42 0.07
C ARG A 224 -18.97 -13.32 0.16
N ILE A 225 -17.90 -12.81 0.78
CA ILE A 225 -16.66 -13.55 1.02
C ILE A 225 -16.73 -14.24 2.38
N GLY A 226 -16.55 -15.56 2.38
CA GLY A 226 -16.55 -16.35 3.62
C GLY A 226 -17.94 -16.51 4.25
N GLU A 227 -17.94 -16.94 5.52
CA GLU A 227 -19.15 -17.16 6.31
C GLU A 227 -19.77 -15.87 6.81
N ASP A 228 -21.03 -15.95 7.28
CA ASP A 228 -21.72 -14.80 7.88
C ASP A 228 -20.99 -14.30 9.13
N GLY A 229 -20.79 -12.98 9.22
CA GLY A 229 -20.08 -12.33 10.31
C GLY A 229 -18.55 -12.41 10.24
N PHE A 230 -17.98 -12.94 9.15
CA PHE A 230 -16.52 -13.08 9.01
C PHE A 230 -15.82 -11.79 8.54
N GLY A 231 -16.55 -10.77 8.05
CA GLY A 231 -15.98 -9.61 7.37
C GLY A 231 -14.99 -8.80 8.19
N PHE A 232 -15.17 -8.67 9.51
CA PHE A 232 -14.20 -7.98 10.35
C PHE A 232 -12.90 -8.77 10.48
N ASN A 233 -12.97 -10.10 10.64
CA ASN A 233 -11.80 -10.97 10.67
C ASN A 233 -11.06 -10.95 9.32
N PHE A 234 -11.81 -10.97 8.21
CA PHE A 234 -11.26 -10.78 6.87
C PHE A 234 -10.45 -9.48 6.79
N ALA A 235 -11.06 -8.35 7.18
CA ALA A 235 -10.41 -7.03 7.12
C ALA A 235 -9.12 -7.00 7.95
N MET A 236 -9.15 -7.52 9.17
CA MET A 236 -7.95 -7.57 10.03
C MET A 236 -6.86 -8.47 9.46
N ALA A 237 -7.22 -9.60 8.87
CA ALA A 237 -6.26 -10.52 8.26
C ALA A 237 -5.53 -9.89 7.07
N VAL A 238 -6.25 -9.22 6.15
CA VAL A 238 -5.63 -8.57 5.00
C VAL A 238 -4.81 -7.34 5.39
N LEU A 239 -5.25 -6.56 6.38
CA LEU A 239 -4.49 -5.42 6.91
C LEU A 239 -3.17 -5.83 7.56
N ASN A 240 -3.07 -7.02 8.17
CA ASN A 240 -1.79 -7.52 8.67
C ASN A 240 -0.77 -7.70 7.54
N GLY A 241 -1.19 -8.24 6.39
CA GLY A 241 -0.35 -8.32 5.18
C GLY A 241 -0.06 -6.95 4.57
N GLY A 242 -1.06 -6.06 4.55
CA GLY A 242 -0.94 -4.70 4.04
C GLY A 242 0.11 -3.86 4.77
N ARG A 243 0.29 -4.07 6.09
CA ARG A 243 1.35 -3.38 6.85
C ARG A 243 2.75 -3.65 6.31
N ILE A 244 3.02 -4.86 5.80
CA ILE A 244 4.30 -5.17 5.15
C ILE A 244 4.43 -4.34 3.86
N GLY A 245 3.38 -4.26 3.05
CA GLY A 245 3.36 -3.44 1.83
C GLY A 245 3.65 -1.97 2.10
N ILE A 246 2.98 -1.39 3.10
CA ILE A 246 3.20 0.02 3.47
C ILE A 246 4.56 0.25 4.12
N ALA A 247 5.07 -0.68 4.92
CA ALA A 247 6.44 -0.61 5.44
C ALA A 247 7.46 -0.60 4.30
N SER A 248 7.26 -1.43 3.28
CA SER A 248 8.14 -1.51 2.10
C SER A 248 8.04 -0.25 1.23
N GLN A 249 6.85 0.33 1.08
CA GLN A 249 6.66 1.61 0.40
C GLN A 249 7.38 2.74 1.16
N ALA A 250 7.23 2.82 2.48
CA ALA A 250 7.93 3.81 3.31
C ALA A 250 9.45 3.65 3.22
N LEU A 251 9.94 2.40 3.27
CA LEU A 251 11.34 2.07 3.06
C LEU A 251 11.85 2.55 1.70
N GLY A 252 11.08 2.34 0.63
CA GLY A 252 11.42 2.80 -0.72
C GLY A 252 11.49 4.32 -0.80
N ILE A 253 10.52 5.05 -0.22
CA ILE A 253 10.53 6.51 -0.16
C ILE A 253 11.78 7.01 0.58
N ALA A 254 12.12 6.41 1.73
CA ALA A 254 13.33 6.74 2.48
C ALA A 254 14.60 6.49 1.66
N SER A 255 14.69 5.31 1.03
CA SER A 255 15.84 4.92 0.20
C SER A 255 16.03 5.87 -0.99
N GLY A 256 14.94 6.24 -1.68
CA GLY A 256 14.98 7.19 -2.80
C GLY A 256 15.43 8.59 -2.36
N ALA A 257 14.91 9.09 -1.25
CA ALA A 257 15.31 10.38 -0.71
C ALA A 257 16.80 10.40 -0.28
N TYR A 258 17.27 9.33 0.35
CA TYR A 258 18.67 9.15 0.71
C TYR A 258 19.59 9.12 -0.51
N GLU A 259 19.25 8.34 -1.54
CA GLU A 259 20.06 8.25 -2.76
C GLU A 259 20.19 9.61 -3.45
N LEU A 260 19.10 10.39 -3.51
CA LEU A 260 19.11 11.74 -4.06
C LEU A 260 19.96 12.70 -3.21
N ALA A 261 19.81 12.66 -1.88
CA ALA A 261 20.59 13.49 -0.97
C ALA A 261 22.09 13.18 -1.03
N LEU A 262 22.45 11.88 -1.09
CA LEU A 262 23.84 11.44 -1.22
C LEU A 262 24.45 11.90 -2.55
N LYS A 263 23.71 11.72 -3.66
CA LYS A 263 24.15 12.18 -4.98
C LYS A 263 24.38 13.71 -4.99
N TYR A 264 23.43 14.45 -4.44
CA TYR A 264 23.54 15.90 -4.36
C TYR A 264 24.73 16.33 -3.48
N ALA A 265 24.91 15.72 -2.32
CA ALA A 265 25.98 16.03 -1.40
C ALA A 265 27.38 15.77 -1.99
N LYS A 266 27.52 14.79 -2.88
CA LYS A 266 28.79 14.49 -3.59
C LYS A 266 29.11 15.47 -4.72
N THR A 267 28.14 16.25 -5.20
CA THR A 267 28.35 17.15 -6.36
C THR A 267 28.23 18.62 -5.99
N ARG A 268 27.40 18.97 -5.02
CA ARG A 268 27.18 20.35 -4.57
C ARG A 268 28.39 20.83 -3.77
N LYS A 269 28.90 22.00 -4.13
CA LYS A 269 30.01 22.66 -3.41
C LYS A 269 29.53 23.85 -2.58
N ALA A 270 30.06 23.95 -1.36
CA ALA A 270 29.94 25.09 -0.48
C ALA A 270 31.25 25.21 0.34
N PHE A 271 31.69 26.43 0.65
CA PHE A 271 32.94 26.67 1.36
C PHE A 271 34.15 25.97 0.71
N LYS A 272 34.20 25.99 -0.64
CA LYS A 272 35.28 25.48 -1.50
C LYS A 272 35.47 23.97 -1.54
N THR A 273 34.53 23.19 -0.98
CA THR A 273 34.55 21.72 -1.03
C THR A 273 33.14 21.14 -1.31
N GLU A 274 33.02 19.88 -1.69
CA GLU A 274 31.76 19.17 -1.76
C GLU A 274 31.13 19.12 -0.38
N ILE A 275 29.79 19.31 -0.31
CA ILE A 275 29.11 19.42 1.00
C ILE A 275 29.16 18.12 1.81
N ILE A 276 29.38 16.97 1.19
CA ILE A 276 29.57 15.68 1.87
C ILE A 276 30.81 15.72 2.81
N ASN A 277 31.81 16.57 2.52
CA ASN A 277 33.02 16.70 3.34
C ASN A 277 32.78 17.51 4.61
N HIS A 278 31.64 18.17 4.76
CA HIS A 278 31.25 18.82 6.01
C HIS A 278 30.68 17.76 6.97
N GLN A 279 31.28 17.64 8.14
CA GLN A 279 30.94 16.62 9.14
C GLN A 279 29.45 16.58 9.47
N ALA A 280 28.78 17.74 9.57
CA ALA A 280 27.35 17.82 9.82
C ALA A 280 26.49 17.15 8.73
N ILE A 281 26.91 17.23 7.46
CA ILE A 281 26.22 16.55 6.33
C ILE A 281 26.57 15.06 6.32
N ALA A 282 27.85 14.72 6.51
CA ALA A 282 28.29 13.33 6.54
C ALA A 282 27.58 12.52 7.64
N PHE A 283 27.39 13.10 8.82
CA PHE A 283 26.69 12.45 9.94
C PHE A 283 25.22 12.24 9.66
N LYS A 284 24.52 13.24 9.09
CA LYS A 284 23.12 13.06 8.64
C LYS A 284 22.99 11.88 7.66
N LEU A 285 23.86 11.80 6.66
CA LEU A 285 23.85 10.70 5.70
C LEU A 285 24.15 9.34 6.34
N ALA A 286 25.05 9.28 7.33
CA ALA A 286 25.34 8.07 8.07
C ALA A 286 24.14 7.61 8.92
N ASP A 287 23.45 8.53 9.59
CA ASP A 287 22.25 8.25 10.36
C ASP A 287 21.12 7.75 9.46
N MET A 288 20.87 8.42 8.32
CA MET A 288 19.87 8.00 7.33
C MET A 288 20.17 6.58 6.83
N ALA A 289 21.39 6.27 6.44
CA ALA A 289 21.78 4.95 5.97
C ALA A 289 21.56 3.86 7.02
N THR A 290 21.89 4.15 8.29
CA THR A 290 21.73 3.23 9.42
C THR A 290 20.24 2.93 9.67
N GLN A 291 19.40 3.97 9.73
CA GLN A 291 17.97 3.84 9.97
C GLN A 291 17.26 3.10 8.84
N ILE A 292 17.60 3.39 7.58
CA ILE A 292 17.05 2.67 6.40
C ILE A 292 17.42 1.19 6.46
N THR A 293 18.67 0.86 6.83
CA THR A 293 19.10 -0.54 6.98
C THR A 293 18.29 -1.25 8.07
N ALA A 294 18.10 -0.62 9.23
CA ALA A 294 17.28 -1.17 10.30
C ALA A 294 15.81 -1.38 9.87
N ALA A 295 15.22 -0.40 9.16
CA ALA A 295 13.86 -0.50 8.63
C ALA A 295 13.73 -1.66 7.63
N ARG A 296 14.72 -1.84 6.73
CA ARG A 296 14.76 -2.95 5.78
C ARG A 296 14.79 -4.31 6.49
N MET A 297 15.57 -4.45 7.55
CA MET A 297 15.63 -5.70 8.33
C MET A 297 14.29 -6.02 8.99
N LEU A 298 13.55 -5.01 9.48
CA LEU A 298 12.20 -5.23 10.01
C LEU A 298 11.21 -5.65 8.93
N CYS A 299 11.28 -5.07 7.74
CA CYS A 299 10.45 -5.49 6.60
C CYS A 299 10.74 -6.94 6.20
N PHE A 300 12.02 -7.31 6.08
CA PHE A 300 12.42 -8.68 5.75
C PHE A 300 12.02 -9.68 6.85
N LYS A 301 12.16 -9.31 8.13
CA LYS A 301 11.67 -10.15 9.24
C LYS A 301 10.19 -10.47 9.09
N ALA A 302 9.36 -9.44 8.88
CA ALA A 302 7.92 -9.61 8.74
C ALA A 302 7.55 -10.42 7.48
N ALA A 303 8.23 -10.20 6.36
CA ALA A 303 8.05 -10.95 5.12
C ALA A 303 8.41 -12.44 5.29
N THR A 304 9.58 -12.74 5.86
CA THR A 304 10.03 -14.10 6.10
C THR A 304 9.11 -14.84 7.09
N GLU A 305 8.62 -14.17 8.11
CA GLU A 305 7.65 -14.75 9.06
C GLU A 305 6.32 -15.07 8.37
N LYS A 306 5.86 -14.22 7.45
CA LYS A 306 4.67 -14.45 6.63
C LYS A 306 4.85 -15.69 5.74
N ASP A 307 5.97 -15.82 5.03
CA ASP A 307 6.27 -16.96 4.17
C ASP A 307 6.39 -18.26 4.96
N ALA A 308 6.84 -18.16 6.21
CA ALA A 308 6.86 -19.30 7.15
C ALA A 308 5.48 -19.61 7.79
N GLY A 309 4.41 -18.93 7.38
CA GLY A 309 3.04 -19.13 7.89
C GLY A 309 2.83 -18.70 9.36
N LYS A 310 3.72 -17.84 9.91
CA LYS A 310 3.62 -17.36 11.30
C LYS A 310 2.62 -16.20 11.42
N ASP A 311 2.18 -15.92 12.65
CA ASP A 311 1.44 -14.67 12.94
C ASP A 311 2.38 -13.46 12.79
N ILE A 312 2.05 -12.59 11.83
CA ILE A 312 2.80 -11.38 11.50
C ILE A 312 2.20 -10.12 12.13
N SER A 313 1.25 -10.24 13.02
CA SER A 313 0.54 -9.08 13.59
C SER A 313 1.50 -8.11 14.27
N GLU A 314 2.46 -8.63 15.05
CA GLU A 314 3.46 -7.83 15.74
C GLU A 314 4.57 -7.34 14.81
N SER A 315 5.19 -8.24 14.07
CA SER A 315 6.34 -7.89 13.21
C SER A 315 5.95 -6.95 12.07
N GLY A 316 4.78 -7.15 11.46
CA GLY A 316 4.24 -6.24 10.45
C GLY A 316 3.93 -4.85 11.03
N ALA A 317 3.38 -4.78 12.25
CA ALA A 317 3.14 -3.52 12.93
C ALA A 317 4.46 -2.79 13.30
N MET A 318 5.47 -3.52 13.78
CA MET A 318 6.81 -2.96 14.06
C MET A 318 7.47 -2.44 12.79
N ALA A 319 7.44 -3.21 11.70
CA ALA A 319 8.01 -2.81 10.42
C ALA A 319 7.34 -1.52 9.90
N LYS A 320 6.00 -1.46 9.90
CA LYS A 320 5.24 -0.29 9.43
C LYS A 320 5.49 0.94 10.30
N LEU A 321 5.47 0.79 11.61
CA LEU A 321 5.71 1.88 12.55
C LEU A 321 7.09 2.49 12.34
N TYR A 322 8.12 1.65 12.30
CA TYR A 322 9.50 2.12 12.20
C TYR A 322 9.82 2.67 10.81
N ALA A 323 9.49 1.94 9.74
CA ALA A 323 9.76 2.39 8.37
C ALA A 323 9.07 3.71 8.02
N SER A 324 7.83 3.93 8.48
CA SER A 324 7.12 5.19 8.25
C SER A 324 7.73 6.38 8.99
N GLN A 325 8.28 6.16 10.19
CA GLN A 325 9.03 7.20 10.91
C GLN A 325 10.33 7.51 10.17
N VAL A 326 11.11 6.47 9.80
CA VAL A 326 12.35 6.63 9.04
C VAL A 326 12.12 7.35 7.71
N ALA A 327 11.00 7.07 7.02
CA ALA A 327 10.65 7.77 5.79
C ALA A 327 10.46 9.27 6.01
N MET A 328 9.73 9.66 7.04
CA MET A 328 9.56 11.09 7.37
C MET A 328 10.88 11.75 7.72
N ASP A 329 11.66 11.18 8.63
CA ASP A 329 12.92 11.77 9.10
C ASP A 329 13.92 11.90 7.95
N THR A 330 14.07 10.83 7.14
CA THR A 330 14.98 10.82 5.99
C THR A 330 14.58 11.82 4.92
N THR A 331 13.29 11.94 4.60
CA THR A 331 12.84 12.87 3.56
C THR A 331 12.96 14.32 3.98
N ILE A 332 12.73 14.65 5.26
CA ILE A 332 12.95 15.98 5.82
C ILE A 332 14.44 16.35 5.72
N GLU A 333 15.34 15.44 6.11
CA GLU A 333 16.77 15.67 6.02
C GLU A 333 17.27 15.74 4.57
N ALA A 334 16.67 14.99 3.65
CA ALA A 334 16.99 15.09 2.23
C ALA A 334 16.66 16.48 1.67
N VAL A 335 15.50 17.05 2.01
CA VAL A 335 15.14 18.44 1.67
C VAL A 335 16.15 19.40 2.29
N GLN A 336 16.51 19.23 3.56
CA GLN A 336 17.46 20.08 4.27
C GLN A 336 18.85 20.04 3.63
N ILE A 337 19.35 18.87 3.21
CA ILE A 337 20.65 18.71 2.54
C ILE A 337 20.66 19.43 1.18
N HIS A 338 19.54 19.42 0.45
CA HIS A 338 19.41 20.16 -0.81
C HIS A 338 19.29 21.68 -0.61
N GLY A 339 18.98 22.17 0.61
CA GLY A 339 18.77 23.59 0.90
C GLY A 339 17.64 24.17 0.03
N GLY A 340 17.83 25.36 -0.52
CA GLY A 340 16.82 26.02 -1.36
C GLY A 340 16.35 25.18 -2.55
N TYR A 341 17.22 24.37 -3.13
CA TYR A 341 16.87 23.46 -4.21
C TYR A 341 15.95 22.31 -3.74
N GLY A 342 16.01 21.91 -2.49
CA GLY A 342 15.10 20.90 -1.94
C GLY A 342 13.65 21.41 -1.73
N TYR A 343 13.46 22.74 -1.79
CA TYR A 343 12.17 23.38 -1.54
C TYR A 343 11.39 23.73 -2.81
N VAL A 344 11.94 23.45 -3.99
CA VAL A 344 11.32 23.73 -5.28
C VAL A 344 10.89 22.42 -5.98
N LYS A 345 9.79 22.48 -6.70
CA LYS A 345 9.09 21.30 -7.25
C LYS A 345 9.84 20.59 -8.39
N GLU A 346 10.88 21.19 -8.93
CA GLU A 346 11.76 20.58 -9.94
C GLU A 346 12.65 19.48 -9.36
N TYR A 347 12.81 19.44 -8.02
CA TYR A 347 13.57 18.42 -7.31
C TYR A 347 12.66 17.42 -6.62
N HIS A 348 12.94 16.11 -6.78
CA HIS A 348 12.09 15.03 -6.30
C HIS A 348 11.95 14.95 -4.77
N VAL A 349 12.90 15.51 -3.99
CA VAL A 349 12.95 15.33 -2.54
C VAL A 349 11.77 15.96 -1.81
N GLU A 350 11.22 17.11 -2.29
CA GLU A 350 10.04 17.70 -1.70
C GLU A 350 8.79 16.82 -1.90
N ARG A 351 8.66 16.18 -3.09
CA ARG A 351 7.58 15.25 -3.38
C ARG A 351 7.66 14.02 -2.48
N LEU A 352 8.85 13.42 -2.33
CA LEU A 352 9.06 12.27 -1.45
C LEU A 352 8.72 12.60 0.02
N MET A 353 8.98 13.84 0.48
CA MET A 353 8.59 14.27 1.83
C MET A 353 7.06 14.34 1.98
N ARG A 354 6.33 14.84 0.98
CA ARG A 354 4.87 14.85 0.98
C ARG A 354 4.29 13.43 0.92
N ASP A 355 4.89 12.58 0.10
CA ASP A 355 4.49 11.18 -0.06
C ASP A 355 4.74 10.36 1.22
N ALA A 356 5.84 10.61 1.92
CA ALA A 356 6.17 9.89 3.15
C ALA A 356 5.09 10.02 4.24
N LYS A 357 4.43 11.19 4.34
CA LYS A 357 3.50 11.47 5.43
C LYS A 357 2.33 10.49 5.51
N ILE A 358 1.81 10.06 4.38
CA ILE A 358 0.65 9.15 4.38
C ILE A 358 0.98 7.78 4.98
N THR A 359 2.24 7.34 4.91
CA THR A 359 2.67 6.05 5.45
C THR A 359 2.52 5.93 6.96
N GLN A 360 2.44 7.06 7.67
CA GLN A 360 2.13 7.12 9.12
C GLN A 360 0.63 7.06 9.42
N ILE A 361 -0.24 7.22 8.41
CA ILE A 361 -1.68 7.42 8.58
C ILE A 361 -2.48 6.21 8.12
N TYR A 362 -2.41 5.83 6.85
CA TYR A 362 -3.26 4.78 6.29
C TYR A 362 -2.84 3.36 6.69
N GLU A 363 -3.74 2.40 6.48
CA GLU A 363 -3.60 1.01 6.93
C GLU A 363 -3.29 0.86 8.43
N GLY A 364 -3.89 1.76 9.21
CA GLY A 364 -3.70 1.91 10.64
C GLY A 364 -2.62 2.93 10.98
N THR A 365 -3.01 3.99 11.70
CA THR A 365 -2.07 5.05 12.11
C THR A 365 -0.91 4.52 12.95
N SER A 366 0.13 5.33 13.15
CA SER A 366 1.25 4.99 14.04
C SER A 366 0.77 4.61 15.45
N GLU A 367 -0.29 5.26 15.95
CA GLU A 367 -0.93 4.94 17.24
C GLU A 367 -1.58 3.56 17.21
N ILE A 368 -2.27 3.20 16.12
CA ILE A 368 -2.85 1.85 15.95
C ILE A 368 -1.74 0.79 15.90
N GLN A 369 -0.61 1.05 15.23
CA GLN A 369 0.53 0.11 15.26
C GLN A 369 1.04 -0.09 16.69
N LYS A 370 1.17 0.98 17.49
CA LYS A 370 1.57 0.90 18.91
C LYS A 370 0.57 0.10 19.74
N ILE A 371 -0.75 0.25 19.49
CA ILE A 371 -1.79 -0.55 20.15
C ILE A 371 -1.64 -2.03 19.80
N VAL A 372 -1.39 -2.37 18.53
CA VAL A 372 -1.21 -3.76 18.10
C VAL A 372 0.02 -4.38 18.78
N ILE A 373 1.16 -3.67 18.75
CA ILE A 373 2.40 -4.11 19.39
C ILE A 373 2.19 -4.30 20.90
N SER A 374 1.62 -3.28 21.58
CA SER A 374 1.41 -3.34 23.03
C SER A 374 0.52 -4.52 23.47
N ARG A 375 -0.51 -4.84 22.68
CA ARG A 375 -1.37 -6.01 22.93
C ARG A 375 -0.65 -7.34 22.69
N SER A 376 0.32 -7.37 21.78
CA SER A 376 1.10 -8.57 21.50
C SER A 376 2.08 -8.87 22.63
N ILE A 377 2.85 -7.85 23.06
CA ILE A 377 3.85 -8.02 24.15
C ILE A 377 3.23 -8.20 25.55
N ALA A 378 1.94 -7.90 25.70
CA ALA A 378 1.21 -8.08 26.96
C ALA A 378 0.59 -9.49 27.13
N LYS A 379 0.68 -10.35 26.12
CA LYS A 379 0.24 -11.76 26.16
C LYS A 379 1.31 -12.65 26.76
#